data_4f7c9bd621b139d9c154a98d25f7eb46
#
_entry.id   4f7c9bd621b139d9c154a98d25f7eb46
#
_cell.length_a   1.000
_cell.length_b   1.000
_cell.length_c   1.000
_cell.angle_alpha   90.00
_cell.angle_beta   90.00
_cell.angle_gamma   90.00
#
_symmetry.space_group_name_H-M   'P 1'
#
loop_
_entity.id
_entity.type
_entity.pdbx_description
1 polymer ?
#
loop_
_entity_poly.entity_id
_entity_poly.type
_entity_poly.pdbx_seq_one_letter_code
_entity_poly.pdbx_strand_id
1 'polypeptide(L)'
;MVAIPLRIMTADAHPVFREGLAAILSAQSDMALVAEATDGNQALSLFRKHRPDVMLLDIYLSGMSGLDVIAKIKNDFPNARFLVLTTHTGDAHVQRALKAGASGYLLKNTVRRYLLESIRAVHHGQRRIPSEVASNLVEYITAEALTAREIQVLGQVANGNANKIIADRLSISEDTVKAHMKNILSKLAANDRTHAVTIAIRRGILELDAVAS
;
A
#
# COMPACT_ATOMS: atom_id res chain seq x y z
N MET A 1 14.37 26.35 -26.01
CA MET A 1 14.68 26.07 -24.58
C MET A 1 14.50 24.57 -24.38
N VAL A 2 15.56 23.84 -24.04
CA VAL A 2 15.47 22.42 -23.71
C VAL A 2 14.75 22.36 -22.36
N ALA A 3 13.55 21.76 -22.33
CA ALA A 3 12.82 21.56 -21.07
C ALA A 3 13.66 20.64 -20.16
N ILE A 4 13.80 21.01 -18.89
CA ILE A 4 14.49 20.17 -17.89
C ILE A 4 13.62 18.91 -17.69
N PRO A 5 14.17 17.69 -17.89
CA PRO A 5 13.39 16.48 -17.76
C PRO A 5 12.96 16.24 -16.31
N LEU A 6 11.76 15.68 -16.13
CA LEU A 6 11.24 15.25 -14.83
C LEU A 6 12.16 14.20 -14.21
N ARG A 7 12.61 14.43 -13.00
CA ARG A 7 13.51 13.54 -12.28
C ARG A 7 12.69 12.48 -11.55
N ILE A 8 12.80 11.25 -12.03
CA ILE A 8 12.06 10.10 -11.50
C ILE A 8 13.01 9.19 -10.73
N MET A 9 12.57 8.71 -9.60
CA MET A 9 13.23 7.66 -8.84
C MET A 9 12.33 6.45 -8.73
N THR A 10 12.88 5.24 -8.78
CA THR A 10 12.14 3.98 -8.56
C THR A 10 12.62 3.29 -7.30
N ALA A 11 11.70 2.62 -6.58
CA ALA A 11 12.00 1.74 -5.48
C ALA A 11 11.09 0.51 -5.54
N ASP A 12 11.68 -0.64 -5.87
CA ASP A 12 10.98 -1.92 -6.03
C ASP A 12 11.96 -3.08 -5.80
N ALA A 13 11.54 -4.13 -5.10
CA ALA A 13 12.37 -5.29 -4.84
C ALA A 13 12.56 -6.21 -6.08
N HIS A 14 11.64 -6.12 -7.08
CA HIS A 14 11.61 -7.01 -8.24
C HIS A 14 12.52 -6.49 -9.38
N PRO A 15 13.63 -7.16 -9.72
CA PRO A 15 14.58 -6.66 -10.72
C PRO A 15 13.95 -6.45 -12.09
N VAL A 16 13.21 -7.44 -12.60
CA VAL A 16 12.57 -7.37 -13.93
C VAL A 16 11.58 -6.20 -14.03
N PHE A 17 10.87 -5.90 -12.95
CA PHE A 17 9.94 -4.77 -12.93
C PHE A 17 10.68 -3.43 -12.95
N ARG A 18 11.80 -3.30 -12.20
CA ARG A 18 12.65 -2.09 -12.24
C ARG A 18 13.24 -1.88 -13.62
N GLU A 19 13.81 -2.93 -14.26
CA GLU A 19 14.33 -2.87 -15.64
C GLU A 19 13.24 -2.43 -16.63
N GLY A 20 12.02 -2.96 -16.49
CA GLY A 20 10.88 -2.55 -17.29
C GLY A 20 10.51 -1.07 -17.09
N LEU A 21 10.51 -0.58 -15.86
CA LEU A 21 10.29 0.84 -15.56
C LEU A 21 11.40 1.72 -16.17
N ALA A 22 12.67 1.32 -16.01
CA ALA A 22 13.81 2.04 -16.57
C ALA A 22 13.70 2.14 -18.10
N ALA A 23 13.35 1.05 -18.78
CA ALA A 23 13.14 1.04 -20.23
C ALA A 23 11.98 1.96 -20.68
N ILE A 24 10.86 1.95 -19.97
CA ILE A 24 9.72 2.83 -20.26
C ILE A 24 10.08 4.31 -20.08
N LEU A 25 10.80 4.64 -19.00
CA LEU A 25 11.18 6.02 -18.68
C LEU A 25 12.26 6.54 -19.64
N SER A 26 13.26 5.73 -19.98
CA SER A 26 14.34 6.11 -20.90
C SER A 26 13.85 6.39 -22.34
N ALA A 27 12.71 5.83 -22.72
CA ALA A 27 12.07 6.13 -24.00
C ALA A 27 11.38 7.51 -24.04
N GLN A 28 11.31 8.25 -22.90
CA GLN A 28 10.68 9.56 -22.83
C GLN A 28 11.73 10.68 -22.82
N SER A 29 11.57 11.67 -23.69
CA SER A 29 12.46 12.83 -23.73
C SER A 29 12.25 13.83 -22.58
N ASP A 30 11.08 13.75 -21.91
CA ASP A 30 10.66 14.65 -20.84
C ASP A 30 10.88 14.05 -19.44
N MET A 31 11.48 12.85 -19.31
CA MET A 31 11.72 12.17 -18.04
C MET A 31 13.15 11.66 -17.94
N ALA A 32 13.71 11.63 -16.73
CA ALA A 32 15.02 11.08 -16.42
C ALA A 32 14.97 10.23 -15.16
N LEU A 33 15.35 8.95 -15.26
CA LEU A 33 15.53 8.08 -14.10
C LEU A 33 16.84 8.47 -13.41
N VAL A 34 16.74 9.01 -12.16
CA VAL A 34 17.89 9.55 -11.44
C VAL A 34 18.43 8.63 -10.36
N ALA A 35 17.63 7.66 -9.90
CA ALA A 35 18.04 6.67 -8.92
C ALA A 35 17.09 5.47 -8.91
N GLU A 36 17.64 4.30 -8.52
CA GLU A 36 16.90 3.06 -8.31
C GLU A 36 17.24 2.49 -6.94
N ALA A 37 16.23 2.05 -6.18
CA ALA A 37 16.37 1.39 -4.90
C ALA A 37 15.77 -0.02 -4.94
N THR A 38 16.35 -0.93 -4.18
CA THR A 38 15.89 -2.33 -4.07
C THR A 38 15.19 -2.61 -2.76
N ASP A 39 15.36 -1.74 -1.77
CA ASP A 39 14.79 -1.84 -0.43
C ASP A 39 14.43 -0.45 0.15
N GLY A 40 13.71 -0.44 1.27
CA GLY A 40 13.22 0.79 1.86
C GLY A 40 14.30 1.68 2.47
N ASN A 41 15.41 1.13 2.97
CA ASN A 41 16.50 1.93 3.53
C ASN A 41 17.27 2.65 2.41
N GLN A 42 17.57 1.94 1.31
CA GLN A 42 18.11 2.55 0.10
C GLN A 42 17.16 3.63 -0.45
N ALA A 43 15.87 3.34 -0.50
CA ALA A 43 14.86 4.28 -0.98
C ALA A 43 14.91 5.61 -0.22
N LEU A 44 14.97 5.56 1.11
CA LEU A 44 15.09 6.76 1.95
C LEU A 44 16.41 7.52 1.70
N SER A 45 17.53 6.80 1.65
CA SER A 45 18.87 7.37 1.45
C SER A 45 19.00 8.05 0.08
N LEU A 46 18.59 7.35 -1.00
CA LEU A 46 18.68 7.84 -2.36
C LEU A 46 17.72 9.01 -2.62
N PHE A 47 16.51 8.98 -2.01
CA PHE A 47 15.60 10.12 -2.08
C PHE A 47 16.23 11.40 -1.52
N ARG A 48 16.84 11.31 -0.33
CA ARG A 48 17.52 12.45 0.30
C ARG A 48 18.67 12.99 -0.54
N LYS A 49 19.42 12.11 -1.23
CA LYS A 49 20.55 12.48 -2.09
C LYS A 49 20.09 13.09 -3.41
N HIS A 50 19.13 12.48 -4.08
CA HIS A 50 18.77 12.81 -5.46
C HIS A 50 17.60 13.80 -5.56
N ARG A 51 16.72 13.89 -4.55
CA ARG A 51 15.55 14.79 -4.55
C ARG A 51 14.75 14.72 -5.84
N PRO A 52 14.15 13.54 -6.16
CA PRO A 52 13.37 13.38 -7.38
C PRO A 52 12.08 14.22 -7.34
N ASP A 53 11.55 14.58 -8.51
CA ASP A 53 10.27 15.25 -8.64
C ASP A 53 9.11 14.30 -8.33
N VAL A 54 9.26 13.03 -8.73
CA VAL A 54 8.30 11.94 -8.43
C VAL A 54 9.07 10.68 -8.10
N MET A 55 8.65 10.01 -7.02
CA MET A 55 9.15 8.70 -6.65
C MET A 55 8.09 7.63 -6.94
N LEU A 56 8.45 6.62 -7.74
CA LEU A 56 7.68 5.41 -7.98
C LEU A 56 8.06 4.40 -6.90
N LEU A 57 7.11 3.93 -6.11
CA LEU A 57 7.42 3.21 -4.88
C LEU A 57 6.52 1.97 -4.72
N ASP A 58 7.14 0.79 -4.59
CA ASP A 58 6.42 -0.38 -4.09
C ASP A 58 6.19 -0.27 -2.57
N ILE A 59 5.04 -0.72 -2.11
CA ILE A 59 4.72 -0.78 -0.67
C ILE A 59 5.53 -1.89 0.01
N TYR A 60 5.75 -3.00 -0.69
CA TYR A 60 6.41 -4.20 -0.18
C TYR A 60 7.90 -4.17 -0.47
N LEU A 61 8.62 -3.39 0.32
CA LEU A 61 10.08 -3.35 0.31
C LEU A 61 10.62 -4.05 1.56
N SER A 62 11.78 -4.69 1.41
CA SER A 62 12.52 -5.24 2.55
C SER A 62 13.16 -4.14 3.40
N GLY A 63 13.48 -4.48 4.65
CA GLY A 63 14.13 -3.57 5.60
C GLY A 63 13.22 -2.47 6.16
N MET A 64 12.54 -1.72 5.32
CA MET A 64 11.56 -0.68 5.68
C MET A 64 10.42 -0.69 4.67
N SER A 65 9.18 -0.73 5.13
CA SER A 65 8.02 -0.72 4.24
C SER A 65 7.94 0.58 3.41
N GLY A 66 7.37 0.50 2.20
CA GLY A 66 7.17 1.70 1.39
C GLY A 66 6.28 2.75 2.07
N LEU A 67 5.34 2.34 2.91
CA LEU A 67 4.52 3.28 3.70
C LEU A 67 5.34 4.05 4.72
N ASP A 68 6.28 3.38 5.41
CA ASP A 68 7.19 4.04 6.35
C ASP A 68 8.16 4.96 5.63
N VAL A 69 8.63 4.57 4.42
CA VAL A 69 9.45 5.42 3.56
C VAL A 69 8.69 6.71 3.22
N ILE A 70 7.43 6.61 2.77
CA ILE A 70 6.59 7.78 2.49
C ILE A 70 6.48 8.67 3.73
N ALA A 71 6.10 8.09 4.88
CA ALA A 71 5.90 8.85 6.12
C ALA A 71 7.17 9.59 6.55
N LYS A 72 8.33 8.91 6.54
CA LYS A 72 9.61 9.53 6.89
C LYS A 72 10.04 10.63 5.92
N ILE A 73 9.88 10.39 4.61
CA ILE A 73 10.21 11.41 3.62
C ILE A 73 9.26 12.60 3.73
N LYS A 74 7.96 12.39 3.92
CA LYS A 74 6.98 13.47 4.07
C LYS A 74 7.22 14.33 5.31
N ASN A 75 7.75 13.76 6.38
CA ASN A 75 8.13 14.51 7.56
C ASN A 75 9.25 15.53 7.27
N ASP A 76 10.28 15.12 6.51
CA ASP A 76 11.41 15.96 6.13
C ASP A 76 11.10 16.83 4.90
N PHE A 77 10.27 16.34 3.98
CA PHE A 77 9.92 16.92 2.67
C PHE A 77 8.42 16.86 2.40
N PRO A 78 7.60 17.75 2.99
CA PRO A 78 6.14 17.71 2.89
C PRO A 78 5.62 17.72 1.43
N ASN A 79 6.36 18.36 0.52
CA ASN A 79 6.00 18.47 -0.90
C ASN A 79 6.47 17.28 -1.77
N ALA A 80 7.15 16.27 -1.20
CA ALA A 80 7.57 15.09 -1.94
C ALA A 80 6.35 14.37 -2.56
N ARG A 81 6.50 13.89 -3.80
CA ARG A 81 5.43 13.25 -4.56
C ARG A 81 5.72 11.78 -4.76
N PHE A 82 4.73 10.96 -4.40
CA PHE A 82 4.83 9.51 -4.48
C PHE A 82 3.72 8.95 -5.35
N LEU A 83 4.09 8.13 -6.34
CA LEU A 83 3.19 7.25 -7.06
C LEU A 83 3.47 5.82 -6.60
N VAL A 84 2.54 5.26 -5.84
CA VAL A 84 2.64 3.89 -5.34
C VAL A 84 2.35 2.91 -6.48
N LEU A 85 3.23 1.91 -6.63
CA LEU A 85 3.09 0.80 -7.57
C LEU A 85 2.98 -0.51 -6.78
N THR A 86 1.92 -1.27 -6.96
CA THR A 86 1.69 -2.50 -6.20
C THR A 86 0.92 -3.56 -6.99
N THR A 87 1.02 -4.80 -6.58
CA THR A 87 0.19 -5.90 -7.10
C THR A 87 -1.15 -6.02 -6.37
N HIS A 88 -1.33 -5.33 -5.23
CA HIS A 88 -2.48 -5.49 -4.34
C HIS A 88 -3.59 -4.51 -4.68
N THR A 89 -4.80 -5.05 -4.82
CA THR A 89 -6.02 -4.29 -5.16
C THR A 89 -6.84 -3.89 -3.94
N GLY A 90 -6.45 -4.34 -2.74
CA GLY A 90 -7.21 -4.13 -1.50
C GLY A 90 -7.33 -2.66 -1.10
N ASP A 91 -8.56 -2.26 -0.76
CA ASP A 91 -8.91 -0.89 -0.35
C ASP A 91 -8.13 -0.39 0.88
N ALA A 92 -7.84 -1.27 1.84
CA ALA A 92 -7.06 -0.93 3.02
C ALA A 92 -5.61 -0.54 2.68
N HIS A 93 -5.00 -1.15 1.64
CA HIS A 93 -3.67 -0.75 1.16
C HIS A 93 -3.69 0.65 0.56
N VAL A 94 -4.71 0.94 -0.26
CA VAL A 94 -4.90 2.26 -0.87
C VAL A 94 -5.09 3.32 0.20
N GLN A 95 -5.98 3.07 1.18
CA GLN A 95 -6.22 4.00 2.27
C GLN A 95 -4.95 4.27 3.10
N ARG A 96 -4.18 3.23 3.43
CA ARG A 96 -2.91 3.37 4.15
C ARG A 96 -1.91 4.21 3.35
N ALA A 97 -1.77 3.95 2.03
CA ALA A 97 -0.89 4.72 1.16
C ALA A 97 -1.29 6.20 1.09
N LEU A 98 -2.57 6.50 0.90
CA LEU A 98 -3.08 7.87 0.85
C LEU A 98 -2.93 8.60 2.20
N LYS A 99 -3.19 7.91 3.33
CA LYS A 99 -2.97 8.46 4.68
C LYS A 99 -1.49 8.72 4.96
N ALA A 100 -0.59 7.87 4.46
CA ALA A 100 0.85 8.10 4.57
C ALA A 100 1.34 9.28 3.71
N GLY A 101 0.52 9.76 2.74
CA GLY A 101 0.84 10.92 1.91
C GLY A 101 1.16 10.59 0.46
N ALA A 102 0.79 9.40 -0.04
CA ALA A 102 0.90 9.10 -1.47
C ALA A 102 0.06 10.05 -2.31
N SER A 103 0.61 10.49 -3.43
CA SER A 103 -0.06 11.38 -4.40
C SER A 103 -0.84 10.59 -5.45
N GLY A 104 -0.48 9.32 -5.67
CA GLY A 104 -1.17 8.43 -6.59
C GLY A 104 -0.92 6.96 -6.25
N TYR A 105 -1.73 6.10 -6.87
CA TYR A 105 -1.70 4.66 -6.68
C TYR A 105 -1.96 3.97 -8.02
N LEU A 106 -1.14 3.00 -8.39
CA LEU A 106 -1.25 2.24 -9.64
C LEU A 106 -1.00 0.76 -9.37
N LEU A 107 -1.78 -0.09 -10.01
CA LEU A 107 -1.54 -1.52 -10.01
C LEU A 107 -0.41 -1.86 -11.00
N LYS A 108 0.53 -2.72 -10.61
CA LYS A 108 1.66 -3.13 -11.45
C LYS A 108 1.24 -3.71 -12.81
N ASN A 109 0.09 -4.39 -12.88
CA ASN A 109 -0.46 -4.91 -14.13
C ASN A 109 -1.02 -3.84 -15.08
N THR A 110 -1.26 -2.61 -14.59
CA THR A 110 -1.79 -1.49 -15.39
C THR A 110 -0.72 -0.45 -15.77
N VAL A 111 0.52 -0.62 -15.25
CA VAL A 111 1.63 0.32 -15.43
C VAL A 111 1.88 0.66 -16.90
N ARG A 112 1.92 -0.34 -17.79
CA ARG A 112 2.14 -0.11 -19.23
C ARG A 112 1.16 0.90 -19.84
N ARG A 113 -0.07 0.97 -19.32
CA ARG A 113 -1.13 1.83 -19.86
C ARG A 113 -1.15 3.22 -19.24
N TYR A 114 -0.90 3.32 -17.93
CA TYR A 114 -1.20 4.53 -17.17
C TYR A 114 0.00 5.22 -16.53
N LEU A 115 1.21 4.59 -16.55
CA LEU A 115 2.36 5.09 -15.80
C LEU A 115 2.72 6.53 -16.16
N LEU A 116 2.99 6.78 -17.44
CA LEU A 116 3.52 8.07 -17.90
C LEU A 116 2.52 9.22 -17.63
N GLU A 117 1.25 8.97 -17.90
CA GLU A 117 0.18 9.93 -17.60
C GLU A 117 0.10 10.20 -16.09
N SER A 118 0.18 9.14 -15.26
CA SER A 118 0.11 9.27 -13.81
C SER A 118 1.31 10.00 -13.23
N ILE A 119 2.52 9.79 -13.76
CA ILE A 119 3.72 10.54 -13.35
C ILE A 119 3.51 12.04 -13.63
N ARG A 120 3.08 12.40 -14.84
CA ARG A 120 2.83 13.81 -15.20
C ARG A 120 1.76 14.44 -14.32
N ALA A 121 0.64 13.72 -14.11
CA ALA A 121 -0.45 14.21 -13.25
C ALA A 121 0.01 14.42 -11.80
N VAL A 122 0.75 13.46 -11.23
CA VAL A 122 1.30 13.56 -9.86
C VAL A 122 2.33 14.71 -9.78
N HIS A 123 3.16 14.90 -10.81
CA HIS A 123 4.07 16.04 -10.88
C HIS A 123 3.34 17.39 -10.86
N HIS A 124 2.19 17.48 -11.50
CA HIS A 124 1.34 18.68 -11.48
C HIS A 124 0.46 18.80 -10.22
N GLY A 125 0.68 17.96 -9.20
CA GLY A 125 -0.05 18.00 -7.93
C GLY A 125 -1.44 17.37 -7.98
N GLN A 126 -1.80 16.70 -9.07
CA GLN A 126 -3.08 15.99 -9.17
C GLN A 126 -2.98 14.65 -8.44
N ARG A 127 -4.06 14.25 -7.75
CA ARG A 127 -4.17 12.89 -7.22
C ARG A 127 -4.59 11.91 -8.31
N ARG A 128 -3.89 10.79 -8.40
CA ARG A 128 -4.20 9.73 -9.38
C ARG A 128 -4.49 8.41 -8.66
N ILE A 129 -5.77 8.07 -8.63
CA ILE A 129 -6.27 6.78 -8.13
C ILE A 129 -7.08 6.17 -9.28
N PRO A 130 -6.81 4.91 -9.69
CA PRO A 130 -7.60 4.23 -10.73
C PRO A 130 -9.08 4.19 -10.34
N SER A 131 -9.98 4.32 -11.32
CA SER A 131 -11.44 4.30 -11.10
C SER A 131 -11.91 3.01 -10.43
N GLU A 132 -11.32 1.87 -10.79
CA GLU A 132 -11.59 0.55 -10.18
C GLU A 132 -11.26 0.52 -8.68
N VAL A 133 -10.22 1.26 -8.27
CA VAL A 133 -9.83 1.41 -6.87
C VAL A 133 -10.68 2.47 -6.18
N ALA A 134 -11.01 3.55 -6.88
CA ALA A 134 -11.84 4.64 -6.36
C ALA A 134 -13.28 4.18 -6.07
N SER A 135 -13.87 3.34 -6.91
CA SER A 135 -15.20 2.78 -6.70
C SER A 135 -15.27 1.95 -5.41
N ASN A 136 -14.29 1.09 -5.19
CA ASN A 136 -14.18 0.32 -3.96
C ASN A 136 -13.97 1.19 -2.72
N LEU A 137 -13.20 2.29 -2.86
CA LEU A 137 -13.00 3.25 -1.77
C LEU A 137 -14.31 3.92 -1.32
N VAL A 138 -15.22 4.24 -2.22
CA VAL A 138 -16.51 4.89 -1.89
C VAL A 138 -17.40 3.92 -1.10
N GLU A 139 -17.50 2.66 -1.50
CA GLU A 139 -18.26 1.64 -0.76
C GLU A 139 -17.73 1.41 0.66
N TYR A 140 -16.41 1.55 0.86
CA TYR A 140 -15.76 1.26 2.14
C TYR A 140 -15.56 2.49 3.04
N ILE A 141 -15.63 3.72 2.51
CA ILE A 141 -15.67 4.94 3.34
C ILE A 141 -16.95 5.00 4.18
N THR A 142 -18.04 4.39 3.69
CA THR A 142 -19.32 4.26 4.40
C THR A 142 -19.37 3.05 5.32
N ALA A 143 -18.49 2.06 5.16
CA ALA A 143 -18.43 0.88 6.02
C ALA A 143 -17.63 1.17 7.31
N GLU A 144 -18.15 0.70 8.43
CA GLU A 144 -17.49 0.85 9.73
C GLU A 144 -16.17 0.05 9.74
N ALA A 145 -15.04 0.73 9.95
CA ALA A 145 -13.73 0.10 9.97
C ALA A 145 -13.58 -0.84 11.17
N LEU A 146 -12.81 -1.93 10.98
CA LEU A 146 -12.41 -2.77 12.12
C LEU A 146 -11.50 -1.99 13.05
N THR A 147 -11.75 -2.12 14.35
CA THR A 147 -10.85 -1.59 15.38
C THR A 147 -9.55 -2.38 15.44
N ALA A 148 -8.51 -1.81 16.05
CA ALA A 148 -7.23 -2.51 16.24
C ALA A 148 -7.43 -3.86 16.98
N ARG A 149 -8.37 -3.93 17.94
CA ARG A 149 -8.67 -5.15 18.69
C ARG A 149 -9.37 -6.20 17.83
N GLU A 150 -10.30 -5.80 16.98
CA GLU A 150 -10.96 -6.68 16.03
C GLU A 150 -9.97 -7.24 14.99
N ILE A 151 -9.01 -6.44 14.54
CA ILE A 151 -7.93 -6.90 13.64
C ILE A 151 -7.05 -7.93 14.34
N GLN A 152 -6.68 -7.72 15.61
CA GLN A 152 -5.92 -8.70 16.39
C GLN A 152 -6.68 -10.03 16.54
N VAL A 153 -7.97 -9.98 16.88
CA VAL A 153 -8.81 -11.19 16.99
C VAL A 153 -8.90 -11.90 15.64
N LEU A 154 -9.16 -11.16 14.55
CA LEU A 154 -9.28 -11.75 13.21
C LEU A 154 -7.97 -12.34 12.72
N GLY A 155 -6.82 -11.76 13.06
CA GLY A 155 -5.49 -12.32 12.78
C GLY A 155 -5.29 -13.67 13.49
N GLN A 156 -5.70 -13.81 14.76
CA GLN A 156 -5.64 -15.09 15.45
C GLN A 156 -6.61 -16.13 14.86
N VAL A 157 -7.76 -15.69 14.35
CA VAL A 157 -8.68 -16.56 13.61
C VAL A 157 -8.06 -17.03 12.31
N ALA A 158 -7.37 -16.17 11.57
CA ALA A 158 -6.67 -16.50 10.34
C ALA A 158 -5.57 -17.56 10.56
N ASN A 159 -4.93 -17.55 11.74
CA ASN A 159 -3.97 -18.58 12.18
C ASN A 159 -4.64 -19.89 12.65
N GLY A 160 -5.96 -20.06 12.48
CA GLY A 160 -6.68 -21.27 12.82
C GLY A 160 -6.96 -21.45 14.32
N ASN A 161 -6.71 -20.46 15.16
CA ASN A 161 -6.87 -20.58 16.62
C ASN A 161 -8.36 -20.63 17.04
N ALA A 162 -8.67 -21.54 17.97
CA ALA A 162 -10.00 -21.59 18.62
C ALA A 162 -10.16 -20.41 19.61
N ASN A 163 -11.42 -20.03 19.91
CA ASN A 163 -11.72 -18.88 20.78
C ASN A 163 -11.02 -18.93 22.13
N LYS A 164 -10.88 -20.12 22.74
CA LYS A 164 -10.13 -20.31 23.98
C LYS A 164 -8.67 -19.89 23.87
N ILE A 165 -7.98 -20.30 22.79
CA ILE A 165 -6.59 -19.95 22.54
C ILE A 165 -6.45 -18.44 22.25
N ILE A 166 -7.41 -17.86 21.52
CA ILE A 166 -7.45 -16.43 21.25
C ILE A 166 -7.62 -15.64 22.55
N ALA A 167 -8.52 -16.09 23.41
CA ALA A 167 -8.78 -15.49 24.73
C ALA A 167 -7.52 -15.46 25.58
N ASP A 168 -6.84 -16.59 25.68
CA ASP A 168 -5.58 -16.72 26.44
C ASP A 168 -4.48 -15.81 25.88
N ARG A 169 -4.24 -15.84 24.56
CA ARG A 169 -3.20 -15.03 23.89
C ARG A 169 -3.45 -13.52 23.99
N LEU A 170 -4.70 -13.13 23.95
CA LEU A 170 -5.09 -11.72 23.99
C LEU A 170 -5.45 -11.24 25.40
N SER A 171 -5.37 -12.11 26.42
CA SER A 171 -5.73 -11.82 27.83
C SER A 171 -7.14 -11.24 27.99
N ILE A 172 -8.14 -11.88 27.36
CA ILE A 172 -9.56 -11.55 27.42
C ILE A 172 -10.39 -12.82 27.64
N SER A 173 -11.70 -12.68 27.92
CA SER A 173 -12.59 -13.84 28.04
C SER A 173 -12.99 -14.41 26.67
N GLU A 174 -13.35 -15.70 26.61
CA GLU A 174 -13.92 -16.30 25.40
C GLU A 174 -15.18 -15.58 24.92
N ASP A 175 -16.00 -15.08 25.84
CA ASP A 175 -17.21 -14.33 25.50
C ASP A 175 -16.88 -12.98 24.87
N THR A 176 -15.77 -12.35 25.30
CA THR A 176 -15.26 -11.14 24.64
C THR A 176 -14.77 -11.45 23.22
N VAL A 177 -14.11 -12.59 22.98
CA VAL A 177 -13.73 -13.04 21.63
C VAL A 177 -14.96 -13.24 20.74
N LYS A 178 -16.01 -13.91 21.26
CA LYS A 178 -17.29 -14.10 20.55
C LYS A 178 -17.94 -12.76 20.21
N ALA A 179 -17.93 -11.79 21.12
CA ALA A 179 -18.47 -10.45 20.88
C ALA A 179 -17.69 -9.72 19.77
N HIS A 180 -16.35 -9.76 19.82
CA HIS A 180 -15.54 -9.21 18.73
C HIS A 180 -15.84 -9.89 17.39
N MET A 181 -15.93 -11.23 17.36
CA MET A 181 -16.25 -11.94 16.13
C MET A 181 -17.62 -11.55 15.56
N LYS A 182 -18.64 -11.38 16.41
CA LYS A 182 -19.96 -10.89 15.96
C LYS A 182 -19.86 -9.51 15.30
N ASN A 183 -19.11 -8.58 15.90
CA ASN A 183 -18.90 -7.25 15.35
C ASN A 183 -18.10 -7.30 14.03
N ILE A 184 -17.06 -8.14 13.96
CA ILE A 184 -16.26 -8.36 12.73
C ILE A 184 -17.15 -8.86 11.60
N LEU A 185 -17.97 -9.90 11.85
CA LEU A 185 -18.89 -10.44 10.85
C LEU A 185 -19.86 -9.39 10.33
N SER A 186 -20.43 -8.57 11.24
CA SER A 186 -21.32 -7.46 10.88
C SER A 186 -20.60 -6.41 10.03
N LYS A 187 -19.43 -5.94 10.45
CA LYS A 187 -18.66 -4.89 9.76
C LYS A 187 -18.13 -5.31 8.40
N LEU A 188 -17.79 -6.60 8.25
CA LEU A 188 -17.32 -7.16 6.99
C LEU A 188 -18.45 -7.72 6.10
N ALA A 189 -19.70 -7.69 6.57
CA ALA A 189 -20.83 -8.38 5.93
C ALA A 189 -20.49 -9.85 5.63
N ALA A 190 -19.81 -10.53 6.54
CA ALA A 190 -19.34 -11.90 6.39
C ALA A 190 -20.35 -12.88 7.00
N ASN A 191 -20.56 -14.04 6.33
CA ASN A 191 -21.51 -15.05 6.79
C ASN A 191 -20.96 -15.91 7.95
N ASP A 192 -19.62 -16.11 7.94
CA ASP A 192 -18.92 -16.93 8.93
C ASP A 192 -17.47 -16.45 9.12
N ARG A 193 -16.75 -17.08 10.07
CA ARG A 193 -15.39 -16.72 10.42
C ARG A 193 -14.38 -16.89 9.26
N THR A 194 -14.57 -17.91 8.42
CA THR A 194 -13.70 -18.19 7.28
C THR A 194 -13.92 -17.16 6.18
N HIS A 195 -15.18 -16.81 5.92
CA HIS A 195 -15.54 -15.73 5.00
C HIS A 195 -14.99 -14.38 5.46
N ALA A 196 -15.02 -14.08 6.77
CA ALA A 196 -14.43 -12.87 7.32
C ALA A 196 -12.92 -12.79 7.08
N VAL A 197 -12.18 -13.89 7.27
CA VAL A 197 -10.74 -13.97 6.98
C VAL A 197 -10.48 -13.74 5.49
N THR A 198 -11.25 -14.41 4.62
CA THR A 198 -11.12 -14.26 3.15
C THR A 198 -11.34 -12.81 2.71
N ILE A 199 -12.37 -12.15 3.22
CA ILE A 199 -12.62 -10.73 2.95
C ILE A 199 -11.47 -9.87 3.46
N ALA A 200 -10.99 -10.10 4.69
CA ALA A 200 -9.92 -9.31 5.29
C ALA A 200 -8.60 -9.41 4.51
N ILE A 201 -8.23 -10.61 4.03
CA ILE A 201 -7.05 -10.79 3.18
C ILE A 201 -7.25 -10.07 1.84
N ARG A 202 -8.38 -10.27 1.18
CA ARG A 202 -8.69 -9.62 -0.11
C ARG A 202 -8.67 -8.09 -0.02
N ARG A 203 -9.17 -7.53 1.09
CA ARG A 203 -9.16 -6.09 1.37
C ARG A 203 -7.81 -5.56 1.83
N GLY A 204 -6.85 -6.43 2.16
CA GLY A 204 -5.55 -6.05 2.70
C GLY A 204 -5.61 -5.56 4.16
N ILE A 205 -6.65 -5.94 4.90
CA ILE A 205 -6.76 -5.72 6.35
C ILE A 205 -5.81 -6.67 7.09
N LEU A 206 -5.70 -7.92 6.60
CA LEU A 206 -4.73 -8.93 7.01
C LEU A 206 -3.75 -9.22 5.88
N GLU A 207 -2.49 -9.44 6.22
CA GLU A 207 -1.44 -9.87 5.30
C GLU A 207 -1.19 -11.37 5.45
N LEU A 208 -0.96 -12.08 4.33
CA LEU A 208 -0.74 -13.54 4.35
C LEU A 208 0.51 -13.93 5.15
N ASP A 209 1.54 -13.08 5.15
CA ASP A 209 2.78 -13.32 5.90
C ASP A 209 2.59 -13.22 7.43
N ALA A 210 1.56 -12.53 7.89
CA ALA A 210 1.19 -12.46 9.32
C ALA A 210 0.46 -13.72 9.82
N VAL A 211 0.09 -14.63 8.90
CA VAL A 211 -0.65 -15.87 9.21
C VAL A 211 0.32 -17.05 9.47
N ALA A 212 1.62 -16.89 9.15
CA ALA A 212 2.63 -17.96 9.23
C ALA A 212 3.60 -17.85 10.42
N SER A 213 3.38 -16.94 11.38
CA SER A 213 4.27 -16.69 12.52
C SER A 213 3.68 -17.12 13.86
#